data_bbcbb076d166cc05f397555f8d9503e1
#
_entry.id   bbcbb076d166cc05f397555f8d9503e1
#
_cell.length_a   1.000
_cell.length_b   1.000
_cell.length_c   1.000
_cell.angle_alpha   90.00
_cell.angle_beta   90.00
_cell.angle_gamma   90.00
#
_symmetry.space_group_name_H-M   'P 1'
#
loop_
_entity.id
_entity.type
_entity.pdbx_description
1 polymer ?
#
loop_
_entity_poly.entity_id
_entity_poly.type
_entity_poly.pdbx_seq_one_letter_code
_entity_poly.pdbx_strand_id
1 'polypeptide(L)'
;MELKHFAQVLQDFNPQNGRMEQFHIGNTDVILNLAKNPAGFNQNISAVMEDKREKDLIIVINDNAQDGTDISWLWDVDFDRFAAPSIRSITVSGIRCQDMRLRMKYVDIESELIADVQTAIRKRIADGCGNLYVLVNYTALFSTRNILANMH
;
A
#
# COMPACT_ATOMS: atom_id res chain seq x y z
N MET A 1 -20.08 4.82 -0.76
CA MET A 1 -19.78 6.25 -1.01
C MET A 1 -20.38 6.66 -2.35
N GLU A 2 -21.05 7.78 -2.36
CA GLU A 2 -21.59 8.30 -3.60
C GLU A 2 -20.48 8.81 -4.52
N LEU A 3 -20.69 8.67 -5.82
CA LEU A 3 -19.69 9.04 -6.81
C LEU A 3 -19.30 10.52 -6.72
N LYS A 4 -20.27 11.40 -6.47
CA LYS A 4 -20.00 12.84 -6.34
C LYS A 4 -19.10 13.14 -5.14
N HIS A 5 -19.37 12.50 -4.01
CA HIS A 5 -18.57 12.68 -2.81
C HIS A 5 -17.15 12.18 -3.02
N PHE A 6 -17.02 11.02 -3.66
CA PHE A 6 -15.73 10.44 -3.97
C PHE A 6 -14.91 11.36 -4.88
N ALA A 7 -15.53 11.89 -5.93
CA ALA A 7 -14.85 12.80 -6.86
C ALA A 7 -14.38 14.08 -6.15
N GLN A 8 -15.20 14.61 -5.23
CA GLN A 8 -14.84 15.79 -4.46
C GLN A 8 -13.64 15.53 -3.54
N VAL A 9 -13.62 14.38 -2.87
CA VAL A 9 -12.50 13.98 -2.03
C VAL A 9 -11.22 13.87 -2.86
N LEU A 10 -11.31 13.28 -4.04
CA LEU A 10 -10.15 13.17 -4.93
C LEU A 10 -9.63 14.52 -5.39
N GLN A 11 -10.51 15.48 -5.66
CA GLN A 11 -10.10 16.84 -6.02
C GLN A 11 -9.32 17.49 -4.88
N ASP A 12 -9.80 17.34 -3.65
CA ASP A 12 -9.15 17.93 -2.48
C ASP A 12 -7.78 17.32 -2.23
N PHE A 13 -7.59 16.03 -2.58
CA PHE A 13 -6.35 15.31 -2.35
C PHE A 13 -5.46 15.20 -3.59
N ASN A 14 -5.80 15.90 -4.68
CA ASN A 14 -5.07 15.84 -5.94
C ASN A 14 -5.04 14.41 -6.51
N PRO A 15 -6.09 14.01 -7.23
CA PRO A 15 -6.26 12.63 -7.69
C PRO A 15 -5.13 12.09 -8.57
N GLN A 16 -4.36 12.97 -9.22
CA GLN A 16 -3.23 12.53 -10.03
C GLN A 16 -2.15 11.84 -9.22
N ASN A 17 -2.10 12.06 -7.92
CA ASN A 17 -1.10 11.48 -7.04
C ASN A 17 -1.52 10.14 -6.46
N GLY A 18 -2.71 9.65 -6.77
CA GLY A 18 -3.20 8.36 -6.29
C GLY A 18 -3.43 8.31 -4.78
N ARG A 19 -3.72 9.45 -4.17
CA ARG A 19 -3.95 9.49 -2.72
C ARG A 19 -5.38 9.11 -2.39
N MET A 20 -5.52 8.17 -1.43
CA MET A 20 -6.82 7.77 -0.89
C MET A 20 -7.78 7.26 -1.95
N GLU A 21 -7.28 6.62 -3.00
CA GLU A 21 -8.15 5.97 -3.96
C GLU A 21 -8.79 4.75 -3.34
N GLN A 22 -10.11 4.68 -3.43
CA GLN A 22 -10.88 3.63 -2.79
C GLN A 22 -11.45 2.68 -3.83
N PHE A 23 -11.35 1.39 -3.53
CA PHE A 23 -11.94 0.33 -4.34
C PHE A 23 -12.70 -0.61 -3.41
N HIS A 24 -13.74 -1.21 -3.91
CA HIS A 24 -14.48 -2.22 -3.18
C HIS A 24 -14.51 -3.50 -4.02
N ILE A 25 -13.85 -4.54 -3.53
CA ILE A 25 -13.69 -5.80 -4.27
C ILE A 25 -14.21 -6.93 -3.38
N GLY A 26 -15.31 -7.55 -3.79
CA GLY A 26 -15.98 -8.54 -2.95
C GLY A 26 -16.43 -7.88 -1.65
N ASN A 27 -15.96 -8.38 -0.52
CA ASN A 27 -16.24 -7.81 0.80
C ASN A 27 -15.07 -7.02 1.37
N THR A 28 -14.10 -6.66 0.53
CA THR A 28 -12.89 -5.96 0.96
C THR A 28 -12.89 -4.52 0.50
N ASP A 29 -12.68 -3.60 1.44
CA ASP A 29 -12.42 -2.21 1.13
C ASP A 29 -10.92 -2.04 0.92
N VAL A 30 -10.53 -1.55 -0.26
CA VAL A 30 -9.12 -1.38 -0.63
C VAL A 30 -8.83 0.11 -0.77
N ILE A 31 -7.76 0.56 -0.13
CA ILE A 31 -7.28 1.94 -0.23
C ILE A 31 -5.90 1.92 -0.85
N LEU A 32 -5.75 2.61 -1.98
CA LEU A 32 -4.49 2.73 -2.70
C LEU A 32 -3.89 4.10 -2.42
N ASN A 33 -2.66 4.13 -1.92
CA ASN A 33 -1.95 5.38 -1.61
C ASN A 33 -0.56 5.39 -2.21
N LEU A 34 -0.18 6.55 -2.73
CA LEU A 34 1.18 6.81 -3.19
C LEU A 34 2.09 7.15 -2.02
N ALA A 35 3.25 6.50 -1.95
CA ALA A 35 4.28 6.72 -0.91
C ALA A 35 5.66 6.65 -1.57
N LYS A 36 6.17 7.77 -2.09
CA LYS A 36 7.37 7.80 -2.92
C LYS A 36 8.62 8.35 -2.24
N ASN A 37 8.49 8.81 -1.01
CA ASN A 37 9.63 9.34 -0.23
C ASN A 37 9.35 9.14 1.25
N PRO A 38 10.37 9.35 2.13
CA PRO A 38 10.18 9.10 3.56
C PRO A 38 9.05 9.92 4.19
N ALA A 39 8.95 11.21 3.87
CA ALA A 39 7.91 12.06 4.44
C ALA A 39 6.53 11.58 4.04
N GLY A 40 6.33 11.28 2.75
CA GLY A 40 5.06 10.76 2.25
C GLY A 40 4.70 9.41 2.85
N PHE A 41 5.70 8.53 3.00
CA PHE A 41 5.47 7.22 3.60
C PHE A 41 5.08 7.34 5.06
N ASN A 42 5.76 8.20 5.82
CA ASN A 42 5.44 8.41 7.23
C ASN A 42 4.04 9.01 7.41
N GLN A 43 3.60 9.88 6.50
CA GLN A 43 2.23 10.39 6.49
C GLN A 43 1.22 9.25 6.24
N ASN A 44 1.53 8.35 5.31
CA ASN A 44 0.69 7.19 5.05
C ASN A 44 0.60 6.27 6.27
N ILE A 45 1.73 6.06 6.95
CA ILE A 45 1.74 5.26 8.18
C ILE A 45 0.80 5.89 9.21
N SER A 46 0.86 7.19 9.39
CA SER A 46 -0.02 7.88 10.32
C SER A 46 -1.48 7.69 9.95
N ALA A 47 -1.83 7.84 8.68
CA ALA A 47 -3.20 7.66 8.22
C ALA A 47 -3.70 6.22 8.44
N VAL A 48 -2.86 5.23 8.14
CA VAL A 48 -3.19 3.83 8.37
C VAL A 48 -3.42 3.56 9.85
N MET A 49 -2.56 4.10 10.72
CA MET A 49 -2.65 3.85 12.14
C MET A 49 -3.79 4.63 12.82
N GLU A 50 -4.30 5.69 12.22
CA GLU A 50 -5.50 6.37 12.70
C GLU A 50 -6.75 5.53 12.48
N ASP A 51 -6.75 4.68 11.47
CA ASP A 51 -7.84 3.72 11.24
C ASP A 51 -7.71 2.61 12.27
N LYS A 52 -8.68 2.52 13.17
CA LYS A 52 -8.63 1.56 14.28
C LYS A 52 -9.12 0.16 13.91
N ARG A 53 -9.67 0.00 12.72
CA ARG A 53 -10.14 -1.31 12.24
C ARG A 53 -8.95 -2.23 11.99
N GLU A 54 -9.17 -3.54 12.13
CA GLU A 54 -8.20 -4.53 11.71
C GLU A 54 -7.99 -4.46 10.20
N LYS A 55 -6.74 -4.53 9.77
CA LYS A 55 -6.40 -4.36 8.36
C LYS A 55 -5.18 -5.16 7.96
N ASP A 56 -5.07 -5.41 6.67
CA ASP A 56 -3.87 -5.95 6.05
C ASP A 56 -3.20 -4.88 5.21
N LEU A 57 -1.89 -5.00 5.04
CA LEU A 57 -1.11 -4.08 4.22
C LEU A 57 -0.41 -4.82 3.09
N ILE A 58 -0.35 -4.18 1.94
CA ILE A 58 0.55 -4.58 0.85
C ILE A 58 1.43 -3.38 0.54
N ILE A 59 2.74 -3.58 0.54
CA ILE A 59 3.72 -2.53 0.22
C ILE A 59 4.40 -2.93 -1.08
N VAL A 60 4.25 -2.09 -2.11
CA VAL A 60 4.77 -2.36 -3.45
C VAL A 60 5.88 -1.37 -3.76
N ILE A 61 7.10 -1.87 -3.93
CA ILE A 61 8.27 -1.03 -4.22
C ILE A 61 8.90 -1.45 -5.54
N ASN A 62 8.95 -0.52 -6.48
CA ASN A 62 9.65 -0.66 -7.75
C ASN A 62 10.86 0.27 -7.79
N ASP A 63 11.80 0.00 -8.70
CA ASP A 63 12.98 0.84 -8.88
C ASP A 63 13.21 1.18 -10.35
N ASN A 64 12.12 1.41 -11.08
CA ASN A 64 12.21 1.89 -12.46
C ASN A 64 12.80 3.30 -12.49
N ALA A 65 13.21 3.75 -13.66
CA ALA A 65 13.89 5.04 -13.80
C ALA A 65 13.06 6.21 -13.23
N GLN A 66 11.74 6.17 -13.41
CA GLN A 66 10.83 7.21 -12.90
C GLN A 66 10.71 7.20 -11.37
N ASP A 67 11.04 6.08 -10.72
CA ASP A 67 11.03 5.98 -9.25
C ASP A 67 12.33 6.46 -8.62
N GLY A 68 13.37 6.62 -9.43
CA GLY A 68 14.73 6.65 -8.93
C GLY A 68 15.22 5.25 -8.62
N THR A 69 16.44 4.93 -9.01
CA THR A 69 16.97 3.58 -8.82
C THR A 69 17.47 3.32 -7.40
N ASP A 70 17.68 4.39 -6.64
CA ASP A 70 18.14 4.30 -5.25
C ASP A 70 16.94 4.23 -4.32
N ILE A 71 16.80 3.09 -3.65
CA ILE A 71 15.71 2.86 -2.68
C ILE A 71 16.19 2.95 -1.23
N SER A 72 17.39 3.46 -0.99
CA SER A 72 17.93 3.56 0.38
C SER A 72 17.07 4.46 1.28
N TRP A 73 16.24 5.32 0.71
CA TRP A 73 15.31 6.14 1.48
C TRP A 73 14.33 5.32 2.32
N LEU A 74 14.14 4.04 1.99
CA LEU A 74 13.29 3.16 2.80
C LEU A 74 13.81 3.04 4.24
N TRP A 75 15.11 3.24 4.46
CA TRP A 75 15.70 3.15 5.79
C TRP A 75 15.38 4.36 6.67
N ASP A 76 14.85 5.44 6.08
CA ASP A 76 14.44 6.64 6.80
C ASP A 76 12.94 6.63 7.14
N VAL A 77 12.22 5.56 6.80
CA VAL A 77 10.78 5.44 7.07
C VAL A 77 10.57 4.71 8.40
N ASP A 78 9.58 5.16 9.16
CA ASP A 78 9.29 4.61 10.50
C ASP A 78 8.39 3.36 10.42
N PHE A 79 8.86 2.32 9.75
CA PHE A 79 8.09 1.08 9.59
C PHE A 79 7.77 0.36 10.89
N ASP A 80 8.56 0.60 11.95
CA ASP A 80 8.32 0.03 13.26
C ASP A 80 6.93 0.36 13.81
N ARG A 81 6.32 1.46 13.34
CA ARG A 81 4.96 1.84 13.74
C ARG A 81 3.90 0.83 13.28
N PHE A 82 4.22 -0.02 12.31
CA PHE A 82 3.30 -1.08 11.88
C PHE A 82 3.28 -2.29 12.81
N ALA A 83 4.11 -2.31 13.84
CA ALA A 83 4.09 -3.37 14.86
C ALA A 83 2.95 -3.12 15.84
N ALA A 84 1.72 -3.27 15.39
CA ALA A 84 0.52 -2.98 16.16
C ALA A 84 -0.52 -4.08 15.94
N PRO A 85 -1.37 -4.37 16.95
CA PRO A 85 -2.37 -5.44 16.84
C PRO A 85 -3.40 -5.23 15.72
N SER A 86 -3.66 -3.98 15.34
CA SER A 86 -4.61 -3.70 14.26
C SER A 86 -4.08 -4.07 12.88
N ILE A 87 -2.77 -4.29 12.74
CA ILE A 87 -2.17 -4.76 11.50
C ILE A 87 -2.15 -6.29 11.53
N ARG A 88 -3.02 -6.90 10.75
CA ARG A 88 -3.18 -8.35 10.73
C ARG A 88 -2.07 -9.05 9.96
N SER A 89 -1.67 -8.48 8.84
CA SER A 89 -0.58 -9.02 8.02
C SER A 89 0.04 -7.93 7.16
N ILE A 90 1.30 -8.15 6.76
CA ILE A 90 2.01 -7.27 5.82
C ILE A 90 2.58 -8.14 4.71
N THR A 91 2.26 -7.77 3.46
CA THR A 91 2.79 -8.41 2.26
C THR A 91 3.68 -7.41 1.53
N VAL A 92 4.84 -7.85 1.09
CA VAL A 92 5.76 -7.03 0.29
C VAL A 92 5.75 -7.54 -1.14
N SER A 93 5.70 -6.62 -2.10
CA SER A 93 5.49 -6.93 -3.50
C SER A 93 6.25 -5.96 -4.40
N GLY A 94 6.26 -6.23 -5.70
CA GLY A 94 6.94 -5.40 -6.68
C GLY A 94 8.38 -5.84 -6.93
N ILE A 95 9.11 -5.06 -7.72
CA ILE A 95 10.46 -5.41 -8.17
C ILE A 95 11.44 -5.54 -6.99
N ARG A 96 11.32 -4.66 -5.99
CA ARG A 96 12.22 -4.64 -4.84
C ARG A 96 11.61 -5.23 -3.58
N CYS A 97 10.73 -6.21 -3.73
CA CYS A 97 10.06 -6.83 -2.58
C CYS A 97 11.03 -7.50 -1.61
N GLN A 98 12.15 -8.05 -2.11
CA GLN A 98 13.13 -8.67 -1.22
C GLN A 98 13.81 -7.63 -0.32
N ASP A 99 14.14 -6.46 -0.88
CA ASP A 99 14.72 -5.37 -0.09
C ASP A 99 13.71 -4.85 0.95
N MET A 100 12.46 -4.77 0.57
CA MET A 100 11.41 -4.35 1.51
C MET A 100 11.22 -5.37 2.62
N ARG A 101 11.27 -6.65 2.31
CA ARG A 101 11.19 -7.71 3.31
C ARG A 101 12.36 -7.61 4.30
N LEU A 102 13.57 -7.37 3.79
CA LEU A 102 14.73 -7.17 4.64
C LEU A 102 14.53 -5.97 5.56
N ARG A 103 14.02 -4.86 5.00
CA ARG A 103 13.74 -3.66 5.77
C ARG A 103 12.77 -3.95 6.92
N MET A 104 11.72 -4.73 6.68
CA MET A 104 10.76 -5.09 7.71
C MET A 104 11.40 -5.96 8.80
N LYS A 105 12.31 -6.84 8.44
CA LYS A 105 13.02 -7.68 9.42
C LYS A 105 13.84 -6.84 10.39
N TYR A 106 14.39 -5.73 9.95
CA TYR A 106 15.18 -4.86 10.82
C TYR A 106 14.36 -4.18 11.93
N VAL A 107 13.04 -4.17 11.79
CA VAL A 107 12.15 -3.68 12.83
C VAL A 107 11.34 -4.82 13.46
N ASP A 108 11.80 -6.06 13.29
CA ASP A 108 11.22 -7.26 13.85
C ASP A 108 9.75 -7.49 13.42
N ILE A 109 9.43 -7.13 12.20
CA ILE A 109 8.11 -7.36 11.62
C ILE A 109 8.22 -8.42 10.54
N GLU A 110 7.44 -9.50 10.69
CA GLU A 110 7.35 -10.51 9.66
C GLU A 110 6.48 -10.01 8.50
N SER A 111 6.89 -10.35 7.29
CA SER A 111 6.15 -10.03 6.09
C SER A 111 6.15 -11.21 5.13
N GLU A 112 5.08 -11.33 4.35
CA GLU A 112 5.00 -12.33 3.29
C GLU A 112 5.48 -11.71 1.98
N LEU A 113 6.35 -12.41 1.27
CA LEU A 113 6.88 -11.94 0.00
C LEU A 113 6.08 -12.56 -1.15
N ILE A 114 5.36 -11.73 -1.89
CA ILE A 114 4.65 -12.13 -3.11
C ILE A 114 4.97 -11.09 -4.16
N ALA A 115 5.89 -11.42 -5.06
CA ALA A 115 6.42 -10.44 -6.01
C ALA A 115 5.35 -9.89 -6.96
N ASP A 116 4.42 -10.74 -7.40
CA ASP A 116 3.34 -10.31 -8.30
C ASP A 116 2.23 -9.62 -7.52
N VAL A 117 1.98 -8.36 -7.84
CA VAL A 117 1.03 -7.51 -7.10
C VAL A 117 -0.39 -8.06 -7.18
N GLN A 118 -0.82 -8.50 -8.35
CA GLN A 118 -2.17 -9.03 -8.52
C GLN A 118 -2.39 -10.28 -7.67
N THR A 119 -1.40 -11.17 -7.63
CA THR A 119 -1.43 -12.36 -6.79
C THR A 119 -1.52 -12.00 -5.32
N ALA A 120 -0.74 -11.01 -4.90
CA ALA A 120 -0.75 -10.54 -3.51
C ALA A 120 -2.13 -10.01 -3.11
N ILE A 121 -2.72 -9.19 -3.95
CA ILE A 121 -4.06 -8.62 -3.69
C ILE A 121 -5.11 -9.73 -3.61
N ARG A 122 -5.11 -10.63 -4.57
CA ARG A 122 -6.08 -11.74 -4.62
C ARG A 122 -5.96 -12.62 -3.39
N LYS A 123 -4.74 -12.89 -2.94
CA LYS A 123 -4.53 -13.72 -1.76
C LYS A 123 -5.10 -13.08 -0.51
N ARG A 124 -4.85 -11.77 -0.31
CA ARG A 124 -5.39 -11.08 0.86
C ARG A 124 -6.92 -11.06 0.85
N ILE A 125 -7.51 -10.84 -0.30
CA ILE A 125 -8.97 -10.86 -0.44
C ILE A 125 -9.52 -12.26 -0.14
N ALA A 126 -8.89 -13.30 -0.69
CA ALA A 126 -9.30 -14.68 -0.46
C ALA A 126 -9.18 -15.10 1.00
N ASP A 127 -8.23 -14.52 1.74
CA ASP A 127 -8.04 -14.80 3.17
C ASP A 127 -9.08 -14.10 4.06
N GLY A 128 -10.04 -13.41 3.46
CA GLY A 128 -11.10 -12.75 4.23
C GLY A 128 -10.73 -11.38 4.76
N CYS A 129 -9.80 -10.70 4.12
CA CYS A 129 -9.42 -9.34 4.48
C CYS A 129 -10.61 -8.40 4.34
N GLY A 130 -10.94 -7.66 5.40
CA GLY A 130 -12.01 -6.66 5.34
C GLY A 130 -11.54 -5.31 4.89
N ASN A 131 -10.32 -4.92 5.29
CA ASN A 131 -9.71 -3.64 4.97
C ASN A 131 -8.28 -3.88 4.51
N LEU A 132 -7.95 -3.40 3.32
CA LEU A 132 -6.64 -3.59 2.72
C LEU A 132 -6.07 -2.24 2.29
N TYR A 133 -4.90 -1.89 2.82
CA TYR A 133 -4.15 -0.73 2.35
C TYR A 133 -3.04 -1.20 1.42
N VAL A 134 -2.97 -0.59 0.24
CA VAL A 134 -1.92 -0.88 -0.74
C VAL A 134 -1.09 0.40 -0.90
N LEU A 135 0.14 0.35 -0.40
CA LEU A 135 1.05 1.49 -0.40
C LEU A 135 2.08 1.27 -1.50
N VAL A 136 2.15 2.19 -2.45
CA VAL A 136 2.93 2.00 -3.67
C VAL A 136 3.79 3.22 -3.96
N ASN A 137 4.98 3.01 -4.55
CA ASN A 137 5.75 4.12 -5.08
C ASN A 137 5.32 4.44 -6.52
N TYR A 138 6.03 5.34 -7.19
CA TYR A 138 5.52 6.04 -8.37
C TYR A 138 5.05 5.09 -9.49
N THR A 139 5.96 4.25 -10.02
CA THR A 139 5.59 3.40 -11.16
C THR A 139 4.67 2.26 -10.76
N ALA A 140 4.73 1.82 -9.51
CA ALA A 140 3.82 0.80 -9.01
C ALA A 140 2.37 1.32 -8.94
N LEU A 141 2.17 2.64 -8.80
CA LEU A 141 0.84 3.23 -8.71
C LEU A 141 -0.02 2.91 -9.92
N PHE A 142 0.52 3.15 -11.12
CA PHE A 142 -0.28 3.00 -12.33
C PHE A 142 -0.65 1.55 -12.60
N SER A 143 0.30 0.64 -12.45
CA SER A 143 0.03 -0.78 -12.65
C SER A 143 -0.94 -1.33 -11.60
N THR A 144 -0.78 -0.93 -10.35
CA THR A 144 -1.66 -1.38 -9.27
C THR A 144 -3.07 -0.82 -9.43
N ARG A 145 -3.19 0.45 -9.82
CA ARG A 145 -4.49 1.07 -10.09
C ARG A 145 -5.24 0.28 -11.17
N ASN A 146 -4.55 -0.07 -12.26
CA ASN A 146 -5.16 -0.84 -13.34
C ASN A 146 -5.61 -2.22 -12.87
N ILE A 147 -4.81 -2.88 -12.05
CA ILE A 147 -5.19 -4.17 -11.48
C ILE A 147 -6.46 -4.04 -10.66
N LEU A 148 -6.50 -3.07 -9.75
CA LEU A 148 -7.66 -2.88 -8.88
C LEU A 148 -8.92 -2.47 -9.65
N ALA A 149 -8.77 -1.62 -10.66
CA ALA A 149 -9.90 -1.16 -11.48
C ALA A 149 -10.54 -2.31 -12.27
N ASN A 150 -9.78 -3.35 -12.59
CA ASN A 150 -10.26 -4.51 -13.35
C ASN A 150 -10.68 -5.69 -12.46
N MET A 151 -10.58 -5.56 -11.16
CA MET A 151 -11.04 -6.58 -10.22
C MET A 151 -12.46 -6.28 -9.75
N HIS A 152 -13.26 -7.34 -9.56
CA HIS A 152 -14.64 -7.21 -9.14
C HIS A 152 -14.97 -8.12 -7.96
#